data_4cc2382a26ccc4082398a91d55fec87b
#
_entry.id   4cc2382a26ccc4082398a91d55fec87b
#
_cell.length_a   1.000
_cell.length_b   1.000
_cell.length_c   1.000
_cell.angle_alpha   90.00
_cell.angle_beta   90.00
_cell.angle_gamma   90.00
#
_symmetry.space_group_name_H-M   'P 1'
#
loop_
_entity.id
_entity.type
_entity.pdbx_description
1 polymer ?
#
loop_
_entity_poly.entity_id
_entity_poly.type
_entity_poly.pdbx_seq_one_letter_code
_entity_poly.pdbx_strand_id
1 'polypeptide(L)'
;NIALESSSEQLSTVVISAGRFEQKIEEITVSMEVIKPSLIENKNTTQIETVMDQIPGVNITDGQANIRGGSGWSFGAGTRVLVMVDDMPLISGDAGQVKWSLIATENIHQVEVIKGASSALYGSSALNGVINVRTAFPSQKDIDKNKLPGYTKVNMHFGLIDKAERNDLNWNGEKRRAFKGIEFLQAMKFDNLDLSLGGNIFKDDGYRMGEVTDRKRFNINSTYKSKKIEGLSYGVNANFLFQSSGSAIIWQGLDQAYI
;
A
#
# COMPACT_ATOMS: atom_id res chain seq x y z
N ASN A 1 20.26 -44.15 2.68
CA ASN A 1 20.10 -43.08 3.68
C ASN A 1 20.23 -41.76 2.98
N ILE A 2 19.10 -41.05 2.78
CA ILE A 2 19.07 -39.69 2.32
C ILE A 2 19.15 -38.83 3.58
N ALA A 3 20.28 -38.18 3.82
CA ALA A 3 20.41 -37.16 4.85
C ALA A 3 19.77 -35.87 4.33
N LEU A 4 18.68 -35.46 4.92
CA LEU A 4 18.09 -34.15 4.71
C LEU A 4 18.85 -33.15 5.58
N GLU A 5 19.68 -32.32 4.98
CA GLU A 5 20.22 -31.14 5.62
C GLU A 5 19.11 -30.09 5.70
N SER A 6 18.72 -29.70 6.91
CA SER A 6 17.80 -28.59 7.08
C SER A 6 18.54 -27.28 6.76
N SER A 7 18.34 -26.74 5.57
CA SER A 7 18.74 -25.39 5.23
C SER A 7 17.69 -24.43 5.79
N SER A 8 17.87 -23.96 6.99
CA SER A 8 17.12 -22.81 7.52
C SER A 8 17.88 -21.54 7.10
N GLU A 9 17.71 -21.08 5.88
CA GLU A 9 17.95 -19.66 5.58
C GLU A 9 16.87 -18.84 6.28
N GLN A 10 17.10 -18.50 7.52
CA GLN A 10 16.34 -17.48 8.21
C GLN A 10 16.76 -16.12 7.61
N LEU A 11 16.05 -15.70 6.57
CA LEU A 11 16.16 -14.33 6.06
C LEU A 11 15.64 -13.40 7.16
N SER A 12 16.54 -12.86 7.96
CA SER A 12 16.21 -11.87 8.99
C SER A 12 15.55 -10.67 8.30
N THR A 13 14.25 -10.50 8.51
CA THR A 13 13.51 -9.35 7.97
C THR A 13 14.00 -8.10 8.68
N VAL A 14 14.54 -7.15 7.91
CA VAL A 14 14.97 -5.85 8.42
C VAL A 14 13.79 -4.90 8.36
N VAL A 15 13.60 -4.13 9.41
CA VAL A 15 12.55 -3.12 9.57
C VAL A 15 13.13 -1.81 10.06
N ILE A 16 12.46 -0.71 9.81
CA ILE A 16 12.93 0.64 10.13
C ILE A 16 11.97 1.34 11.11
N SER A 17 10.68 1.09 10.98
CA SER A 17 9.67 1.89 11.70
C SER A 17 9.71 1.73 13.22
N ALA A 18 10.19 0.61 13.75
CA ALA A 18 10.19 0.38 15.19
C ALA A 18 11.06 1.39 15.97
N GLY A 19 12.25 1.70 15.45
CA GLY A 19 13.20 2.62 16.09
C GLY A 19 13.60 3.81 15.23
N ARG A 20 13.06 3.94 14.01
CA ARG A 20 13.47 4.89 12.97
C ARG A 20 14.92 4.66 12.46
N PHE A 21 15.41 3.45 12.60
CA PHE A 21 16.67 2.97 12.03
C PHE A 21 16.54 1.47 11.70
N GLU A 22 17.42 0.96 10.86
CA GLU A 22 17.41 -0.44 10.44
C GLU A 22 17.66 -1.38 11.62
N GLN A 23 16.74 -2.29 11.87
CA GLN A 23 16.79 -3.32 12.91
C GLN A 23 16.28 -4.65 12.38
N LYS A 24 16.75 -5.75 12.95
CA LYS A 24 16.14 -7.05 12.70
C LYS A 24 14.83 -7.15 13.46
N ILE A 25 13.80 -7.72 12.84
CA ILE A 25 12.48 -7.87 13.48
C ILE A 25 12.56 -8.64 14.82
N GLU A 26 13.54 -9.52 14.95
CA GLU A 26 13.77 -10.33 16.16
C GLU A 26 14.28 -9.48 17.35
N GLU A 27 14.85 -8.31 17.10
CA GLU A 27 15.41 -7.39 18.10
C GLU A 27 14.36 -6.38 18.60
N ILE A 28 13.17 -6.39 18.04
CA ILE A 28 12.15 -5.38 18.31
C ILE A 28 11.30 -5.79 19.51
N THR A 29 11.14 -4.86 20.44
CA THR A 29 10.33 -5.06 21.65
C THR A 29 8.85 -4.69 21.48
N VAL A 30 8.49 -3.99 20.40
CA VAL A 30 7.10 -3.61 20.10
C VAL A 30 6.41 -4.67 19.25
N SER A 31 5.09 -4.79 19.40
CA SER A 31 4.31 -5.69 18.56
C SER A 31 4.26 -5.16 17.13
N MET A 32 4.94 -5.82 16.24
CA MET A 32 5.09 -5.42 14.84
C MET A 32 4.80 -6.57 13.89
N GLU A 33 4.32 -6.24 12.71
CA GLU A 33 4.14 -7.17 11.61
C GLU A 33 4.64 -6.56 10.30
N VAL A 34 5.17 -7.41 9.43
CA VAL A 34 5.69 -7.01 8.14
C VAL A 34 4.98 -7.77 7.03
N ILE A 35 4.37 -7.03 6.12
CA ILE A 35 3.80 -7.56 4.90
C ILE A 35 4.84 -7.52 3.81
N LYS A 36 5.13 -8.68 3.24
CA LYS A 36 6.04 -8.81 2.10
C LYS A 36 5.31 -8.57 0.77
N PRO A 37 6.00 -8.16 -0.29
CA PRO A 37 5.43 -7.93 -1.62
C PRO A 37 4.63 -9.12 -2.14
N SER A 38 5.08 -10.35 -1.86
CA SER A 38 4.40 -11.57 -2.30
C SER A 38 2.96 -11.70 -1.81
N LEU A 39 2.62 -11.18 -0.62
CA LEU A 39 1.25 -11.18 -0.14
C LEU A 39 0.38 -10.20 -0.94
N ILE A 40 0.93 -9.04 -1.29
CA ILE A 40 0.25 -8.02 -2.10
C ILE A 40 -0.01 -8.58 -3.51
N GLU A 41 1.00 -9.18 -4.11
CA GLU A 41 0.93 -9.79 -5.43
C GLU A 41 -0.06 -10.95 -5.49
N ASN A 42 -0.05 -11.83 -4.49
CA ASN A 42 -0.98 -12.97 -4.40
C ASN A 42 -2.45 -12.55 -4.23
N LYS A 43 -2.70 -11.38 -3.65
CA LYS A 43 -4.04 -10.81 -3.56
C LYS A 43 -4.55 -10.26 -4.89
N ASN A 44 -3.66 -10.01 -5.84
CA ASN A 44 -4.00 -9.44 -7.14
C ASN A 44 -4.91 -8.20 -7.02
N THR A 45 -4.62 -7.34 -6.07
CA THR A 45 -5.40 -6.15 -5.76
C THR A 45 -4.69 -4.88 -6.22
N THR A 46 -5.47 -3.90 -6.62
CA THR A 46 -5.00 -2.53 -6.91
C THR A 46 -5.20 -1.57 -5.72
N GLN A 47 -5.70 -2.09 -4.59
CA GLN A 47 -6.01 -1.34 -3.38
C GLN A 47 -5.29 -1.98 -2.19
N ILE A 48 -4.41 -1.22 -1.56
CA ILE A 48 -3.61 -1.71 -0.44
C ILE A 48 -4.48 -2.01 0.80
N GLU A 49 -5.62 -1.36 0.94
CA GLU A 49 -6.57 -1.55 2.04
C GLU A 49 -6.99 -3.02 2.17
N THR A 50 -7.24 -3.69 1.05
CA THR A 50 -7.63 -5.11 1.05
C THR A 50 -6.54 -6.04 1.52
N VAL A 51 -5.28 -5.62 1.43
CA VAL A 51 -4.14 -6.35 1.98
C VAL A 51 -4.02 -6.10 3.48
N MET A 52 -4.27 -4.86 3.93
CA MET A 52 -4.24 -4.52 5.35
C MET A 52 -5.24 -5.34 6.17
N ASP A 53 -6.42 -5.60 5.62
CA ASP A 53 -7.46 -6.43 6.27
C ASP A 53 -7.04 -7.90 6.49
N GLN A 54 -5.92 -8.35 5.92
CA GLN A 54 -5.38 -9.70 6.17
C GLN A 54 -4.48 -9.75 7.41
N ILE A 55 -4.14 -8.59 7.98
CA ILE A 55 -3.26 -8.53 9.15
C ILE A 55 -4.08 -8.78 10.41
N PRO A 56 -3.75 -9.76 11.24
CA PRO A 56 -4.45 -9.99 12.49
C PRO A 56 -4.54 -8.73 13.35
N GLY A 57 -5.76 -8.35 13.72
CA GLY A 57 -6.01 -7.17 14.55
C GLY A 57 -5.88 -5.82 13.83
N VAL A 58 -5.82 -5.82 12.50
CA VAL A 58 -5.95 -4.62 11.66
C VAL A 58 -7.20 -4.78 10.81
N ASN A 59 -8.01 -3.75 10.71
CA ASN A 59 -9.08 -3.68 9.73
C ASN A 59 -9.25 -2.26 9.20
N ILE A 60 -9.77 -2.16 7.99
CA ILE A 60 -10.06 -0.88 7.34
C ILE A 60 -11.59 -0.72 7.28
N THR A 61 -12.09 0.30 7.97
CA THR A 61 -13.52 0.62 7.95
C THR A 61 -13.69 2.02 7.40
N ASP A 62 -14.50 2.16 6.34
CA ASP A 62 -14.74 3.44 5.66
C ASP A 62 -13.45 4.18 5.30
N GLY A 63 -12.45 3.43 4.81
CA GLY A 63 -11.13 3.97 4.47
C GLY A 63 -10.26 4.35 5.66
N GLN A 64 -10.65 4.01 6.89
CA GLN A 64 -9.87 4.31 8.08
C GLN A 64 -9.30 3.06 8.72
N ALA A 65 -7.99 3.08 8.99
CA ALA A 65 -7.32 1.98 9.63
C ALA A 65 -7.66 1.91 11.13
N ASN A 66 -8.01 0.71 11.59
CA ASN A 66 -8.21 0.38 12.98
C ASN A 66 -7.24 -0.71 13.39
N ILE A 67 -6.56 -0.54 14.52
CA ILE A 67 -5.64 -1.53 15.07
C ILE A 67 -6.13 -1.94 16.46
N ARG A 68 -6.27 -3.26 16.68
CA ARG A 68 -6.68 -3.88 17.94
C ARG A 68 -8.01 -3.32 18.51
N GLY A 69 -8.97 -3.04 17.62
CA GLY A 69 -10.27 -2.50 18.02
C GLY A 69 -10.23 -1.05 18.52
N GLY A 70 -9.12 -0.35 18.36
CA GLY A 70 -9.03 1.07 18.59
C GLY A 70 -9.86 1.85 17.58
N SER A 71 -10.35 3.04 17.91
CA SER A 71 -11.05 3.90 16.97
C SER A 71 -10.09 4.41 15.90
N GLY A 72 -10.42 4.21 14.61
CA GLY A 72 -9.58 4.66 13.52
C GLY A 72 -9.60 6.18 13.34
N TRP A 73 -10.73 6.69 12.91
CA TRP A 73 -10.94 8.11 12.65
C TRP A 73 -12.07 8.66 13.52
N SER A 74 -11.95 9.90 13.94
CA SER A 74 -12.99 10.64 14.64
C SER A 74 -13.12 12.03 14.04
N PHE A 75 -14.36 12.51 13.88
CA PHE A 75 -14.61 13.87 13.41
C PHE A 75 -13.93 14.89 14.34
N GLY A 76 -13.15 15.79 13.77
CA GLY A 76 -12.37 16.79 14.49
C GLY A 76 -11.06 16.31 15.13
N ALA A 77 -10.84 14.99 15.24
CA ALA A 77 -9.60 14.42 15.78
C ALA A 77 -8.73 13.71 14.72
N GLY A 78 -9.30 13.44 13.55
CA GLY A 78 -8.63 12.72 12.47
C GLY A 78 -8.38 11.24 12.76
N THR A 79 -7.39 10.65 12.08
CA THR A 79 -6.98 9.26 12.30
C THR A 79 -6.15 9.09 13.57
N ARG A 80 -6.25 7.91 14.20
CA ARG A 80 -5.42 7.50 15.34
C ARG A 80 -4.40 6.43 14.97
N VAL A 81 -4.42 6.00 13.74
CA VAL A 81 -3.40 5.15 13.12
C VAL A 81 -2.69 5.98 12.08
N LEU A 82 -1.42 6.27 12.31
CA LEU A 82 -0.63 7.03 11.36
C LEU A 82 -0.27 6.15 10.17
N VAL A 83 -0.68 6.56 8.98
CA VAL A 83 -0.28 5.92 7.73
C VAL A 83 0.78 6.79 7.05
N MET A 84 1.87 6.15 6.64
CA MET A 84 3.02 6.81 6.02
C MET A 84 3.50 6.06 4.79
N VAL A 85 4.20 6.78 3.92
CA VAL A 85 5.03 6.23 2.85
C VAL A 85 6.44 6.79 3.03
N ASP A 86 7.44 5.92 3.20
CA ASP A 86 8.85 6.28 3.45
C ASP A 86 8.99 7.37 4.53
N ASP A 87 8.33 7.16 5.68
CA ASP A 87 8.29 8.08 6.84
C ASP A 87 7.56 9.41 6.59
N MET A 88 6.95 9.62 5.44
CA MET A 88 6.14 10.79 5.14
C MET A 88 4.65 10.51 5.43
N PRO A 89 3.98 11.28 6.31
CA PRO A 89 2.57 11.09 6.61
C PRO A 89 1.68 11.19 5.37
N LEU A 90 0.76 10.23 5.24
CA LEU A 90 -0.20 10.13 4.13
C LEU A 90 -1.62 10.43 4.60
N ILE A 91 -1.78 11.53 5.28
CA ILE A 91 -3.07 12.01 5.80
C ILE A 91 -3.40 13.38 5.24
N SER A 92 -4.68 13.66 5.06
CA SER A 92 -5.11 14.99 4.63
C SER A 92 -4.93 16.02 5.76
N GLY A 93 -4.46 17.22 5.40
CA GLY A 93 -4.21 18.28 6.38
C GLY A 93 -5.48 18.90 6.97
N ASP A 94 -6.62 18.74 6.31
CA ASP A 94 -7.92 19.28 6.71
C ASP A 94 -8.68 18.37 7.69
N ALA A 95 -8.77 17.09 7.37
CA ALA A 95 -9.60 16.13 8.10
C ALA A 95 -8.83 14.97 8.73
N GLY A 96 -7.51 14.88 8.53
CA GLY A 96 -6.70 13.77 9.01
C GLY A 96 -7.11 12.41 8.43
N GLN A 97 -7.67 12.39 7.22
CA GLN A 97 -8.07 11.16 6.54
C GLN A 97 -6.93 10.56 5.75
N VAL A 98 -6.83 9.24 5.76
CA VAL A 98 -5.83 8.53 4.97
C VAL A 98 -6.16 8.61 3.48
N LYS A 99 -5.15 8.90 2.66
CA LYS A 99 -5.26 8.97 1.19
C LYS A 99 -4.64 7.72 0.54
N TRP A 100 -5.29 6.58 0.72
CA TRP A 100 -4.83 5.27 0.25
C TRP A 100 -4.51 5.21 -1.25
N SER A 101 -5.28 5.92 -2.07
CA SER A 101 -5.08 5.97 -3.51
C SER A 101 -3.73 6.55 -3.95
N LEU A 102 -3.03 7.26 -3.06
CA LEU A 102 -1.66 7.74 -3.31
C LEU A 102 -0.61 6.64 -3.14
N ILE A 103 -0.93 5.52 -2.47
CA ILE A 103 0.03 4.43 -2.29
C ILE A 103 0.20 3.68 -3.62
N ALA A 104 1.45 3.65 -4.09
CA ALA A 104 1.84 2.97 -5.32
C ALA A 104 2.01 1.48 -5.06
N THR A 105 0.93 0.70 -5.22
CA THR A 105 0.92 -0.76 -4.98
C THR A 105 1.96 -1.50 -5.82
N GLU A 106 2.27 -1.00 -6.99
CA GLU A 106 3.30 -1.52 -7.89
C GLU A 106 4.72 -1.34 -7.35
N ASN A 107 4.93 -0.38 -6.44
CA ASN A 107 6.24 0.02 -5.93
C ASN A 107 6.37 -0.17 -4.41
N ILE A 108 5.90 -1.29 -3.89
CA ILE A 108 6.01 -1.60 -2.45
C ILE A 108 7.12 -2.64 -2.24
N HIS A 109 8.06 -2.33 -1.35
CA HIS A 109 9.05 -3.27 -0.86
C HIS A 109 8.52 -4.07 0.32
N GLN A 110 7.92 -3.39 1.29
CA GLN A 110 7.25 -4.01 2.45
C GLN A 110 6.31 -3.01 3.10
N VAL A 111 5.37 -3.50 3.90
CA VAL A 111 4.57 -2.66 4.78
C VAL A 111 4.84 -3.06 6.22
N GLU A 112 5.23 -2.09 7.01
CA GLU A 112 5.56 -2.24 8.43
C GLU A 112 4.39 -1.75 9.27
N VAL A 113 3.83 -2.62 10.11
CA VAL A 113 2.68 -2.30 10.96
C VAL A 113 3.05 -2.43 12.41
N ILE A 114 3.12 -1.31 13.12
CA ILE A 114 3.31 -1.26 14.57
C ILE A 114 1.93 -1.25 15.23
N LYS A 115 1.67 -2.24 16.09
CA LYS A 115 0.38 -2.44 16.75
C LYS A 115 0.44 -1.95 18.20
N GLY A 116 0.09 -0.71 18.40
CA GLY A 116 0.06 -0.05 19.72
C GLY A 116 0.56 1.38 19.68
N ALA A 117 0.57 2.03 20.82
CA ALA A 117 0.95 3.44 20.92
C ALA A 117 2.41 3.67 20.52
N SER A 118 2.62 4.55 19.56
CA SER A 118 3.93 4.96 19.04
C SER A 118 4.05 6.48 18.97
N SER A 119 3.21 7.19 19.72
CA SER A 119 3.13 8.65 19.71
C SER A 119 4.43 9.35 20.13
N ALA A 120 5.27 8.70 20.93
CA ALA A 120 6.57 9.24 21.33
C ALA A 120 7.52 9.42 20.12
N LEU A 121 7.43 8.54 19.10
CA LEU A 121 8.26 8.60 17.89
C LEU A 121 7.58 9.30 16.72
N TYR A 122 6.25 9.23 16.66
CA TYR A 122 5.48 9.56 15.46
C TYR A 122 4.38 10.61 15.68
N GLY A 123 4.25 11.13 16.92
CA GLY A 123 3.28 12.16 17.25
C GLY A 123 1.87 11.63 17.55
N SER A 124 0.93 12.56 17.73
CA SER A 124 -0.43 12.29 18.26
C SER A 124 -1.29 11.41 17.35
N SER A 125 -1.03 11.39 16.04
CA SER A 125 -1.76 10.53 15.11
C SER A 125 -1.42 9.04 15.23
N ALA A 126 -0.35 8.68 15.96
CA ALA A 126 0.10 7.30 16.16
C ALA A 126 -0.33 6.71 17.52
N LEU A 127 -1.52 7.06 18.01
CA LEU A 127 -2.03 6.57 19.30
C LEU A 127 -2.35 5.09 19.31
N ASN A 128 -2.89 4.55 18.20
CA ASN A 128 -3.27 3.14 18.07
C ASN A 128 -2.24 2.33 17.29
N GLY A 129 -1.35 3.00 16.58
CA GLY A 129 -0.29 2.35 15.82
C GLY A 129 0.16 3.14 14.59
N VAL A 130 1.04 2.50 13.83
CA VAL A 130 1.63 3.06 12.62
C VAL A 130 1.58 2.03 11.51
N ILE A 131 1.21 2.45 10.31
CA ILE A 131 1.34 1.70 9.07
C ILE A 131 2.32 2.47 8.20
N ASN A 132 3.48 1.90 7.93
CA ASN A 132 4.50 2.53 7.11
C ASN A 132 4.78 1.68 5.88
N VAL A 133 4.47 2.23 4.72
CA VAL A 133 4.71 1.60 3.42
C VAL A 133 6.11 1.99 2.96
N ARG A 134 6.96 1.00 2.73
CA ARG A 134 8.30 1.19 2.20
C ARG A 134 8.31 0.97 0.70
N THR A 135 8.83 1.93 -0.04
CA THR A 135 8.96 1.80 -1.49
C THR A 135 10.11 0.89 -1.89
N ALA A 136 9.97 0.24 -3.04
CA ALA A 136 10.96 -0.69 -3.55
C ALA A 136 12.06 0.06 -4.31
N PHE A 137 13.31 -0.28 -3.96
CA PHE A 137 14.48 0.06 -4.76
C PHE A 137 15.23 -1.22 -5.13
N PRO A 138 16.00 -1.24 -6.22
CA PRO A 138 16.77 -2.41 -6.61
C PRO A 138 17.78 -2.75 -5.52
N SER A 139 17.75 -3.99 -5.06
CA SER A 139 18.81 -4.50 -4.19
C SER A 139 20.05 -4.87 -5.00
N GLN A 140 21.22 -4.94 -4.36
CA GLN A 140 22.43 -5.42 -5.03
C GLN A 140 22.25 -6.84 -5.57
N LYS A 141 21.52 -7.70 -4.84
CA LYS A 141 21.20 -9.07 -5.27
C LYS A 141 20.39 -9.12 -6.56
N ASP A 142 19.45 -8.18 -6.76
CA ASP A 142 18.65 -8.11 -7.98
C ASP A 142 19.52 -7.73 -9.18
N ILE A 143 20.47 -6.84 -8.98
CA ILE A 143 21.43 -6.41 -10.01
C ILE A 143 22.36 -7.56 -10.38
N ASP A 144 22.95 -8.22 -9.41
CA ASP A 144 23.89 -9.33 -9.62
C ASP A 144 23.20 -10.51 -10.31
N LYS A 145 21.96 -10.81 -9.95
CA LYS A 145 21.16 -11.87 -10.55
C LYS A 145 20.81 -11.59 -12.01
N ASN A 146 20.42 -10.37 -12.32
CA ASN A 146 19.91 -10.00 -13.64
C ASN A 146 21.00 -9.44 -14.56
N LYS A 147 22.19 -9.13 -14.04
CA LYS A 147 23.29 -8.43 -14.75
C LYS A 147 22.85 -7.11 -15.41
N LEU A 148 21.81 -6.49 -14.87
CA LEU A 148 21.24 -5.23 -15.32
C LEU A 148 21.21 -4.26 -14.17
N PRO A 149 21.31 -2.94 -14.41
CA PRO A 149 21.30 -1.93 -13.34
C PRO A 149 19.94 -1.79 -12.64
N GLY A 150 18.98 -2.66 -12.92
CA GLY A 150 17.66 -2.63 -12.33
C GLY A 150 16.71 -3.67 -12.90
N TYR A 151 15.43 -3.48 -12.65
CA TYR A 151 14.36 -4.35 -13.16
C TYR A 151 13.13 -3.54 -13.59
N THR A 152 12.36 -4.15 -14.49
CA THR A 152 11.06 -3.64 -14.94
C THR A 152 9.97 -4.61 -14.53
N LYS A 153 8.87 -4.10 -14.00
CA LYS A 153 7.66 -4.86 -13.70
C LYS A 153 6.48 -4.23 -14.42
N VAL A 154 5.67 -5.04 -15.08
CA VAL A 154 4.43 -4.63 -15.72
C VAL A 154 3.33 -5.59 -15.29
N ASN A 155 2.25 -5.05 -14.75
CA ASN A 155 1.05 -5.80 -14.38
C ASN A 155 -0.12 -5.30 -15.23
N MET A 156 -0.96 -6.22 -15.66
CA MET A 156 -2.22 -5.90 -16.34
C MET A 156 -3.38 -6.53 -15.58
N HIS A 157 -4.42 -5.75 -15.38
CA HIS A 157 -5.64 -6.16 -14.69
C HIS A 157 -6.82 -6.06 -15.63
N PHE A 158 -7.61 -7.11 -15.67
CA PHE A 158 -8.87 -7.12 -16.38
C PHE A 158 -9.85 -8.03 -15.66
N GLY A 159 -11.08 -7.58 -15.50
CA GLY A 159 -12.15 -8.39 -14.95
C GLY A 159 -13.51 -7.91 -15.42
N LEU A 160 -14.45 -8.84 -15.44
CA LEU A 160 -15.84 -8.59 -15.74
C LEU A 160 -16.66 -8.68 -14.46
N ILE A 161 -17.56 -7.75 -14.28
CA ILE A 161 -18.52 -7.75 -13.18
C ILE A 161 -19.79 -8.42 -13.72
N ASP A 162 -20.17 -9.52 -13.11
CA ASP A 162 -21.35 -10.27 -13.52
C ASP A 162 -22.63 -9.55 -13.10
N LYS A 163 -23.76 -9.95 -13.70
CA LYS A 163 -25.06 -9.44 -13.34
C LYS A 163 -25.43 -9.88 -11.94
N ALA A 164 -26.21 -9.05 -11.26
CA ALA A 164 -26.84 -9.46 -10.02
C ALA A 164 -27.76 -10.66 -10.27
N GLU A 165 -27.74 -11.63 -9.35
CA GLU A 165 -28.60 -12.82 -9.43
C GLU A 165 -30.09 -12.44 -9.38
N ARG A 166 -30.41 -11.42 -8.59
CA ARG A 166 -31.75 -10.83 -8.51
C ARG A 166 -31.90 -9.75 -9.59
N ASN A 167 -32.95 -9.88 -10.42
CA ASN A 167 -33.21 -8.97 -11.52
C ASN A 167 -33.53 -7.53 -11.08
N ASP A 168 -34.14 -7.35 -9.92
CA ASP A 168 -34.47 -6.04 -9.35
C ASP A 168 -33.21 -5.26 -8.90
N LEU A 169 -32.08 -5.96 -8.67
CA LEU A 169 -30.81 -5.37 -8.38
C LEU A 169 -29.96 -5.09 -9.63
N ASN A 170 -30.45 -5.46 -10.80
CA ASN A 170 -29.74 -5.25 -12.07
C ASN A 170 -29.96 -3.85 -12.63
N TRP A 171 -29.47 -2.83 -11.94
CA TRP A 171 -29.65 -1.42 -12.30
C TRP A 171 -29.01 -1.02 -13.65
N ASN A 172 -28.07 -1.84 -14.15
CA ASN A 172 -27.31 -1.55 -15.37
C ASN A 172 -27.90 -2.24 -16.63
N GLY A 173 -29.04 -2.93 -16.50
CA GLY A 173 -29.68 -3.65 -17.60
C GLY A 173 -28.76 -4.74 -18.20
N GLU A 174 -28.71 -4.80 -19.53
CA GLU A 174 -27.91 -5.79 -20.25
C GLU A 174 -26.42 -5.46 -20.37
N LYS A 175 -26.00 -4.25 -19.99
CA LYS A 175 -24.62 -3.81 -20.14
C LYS A 175 -23.72 -4.50 -19.10
N ARG A 176 -22.74 -5.29 -19.55
CA ARG A 176 -21.69 -5.81 -18.69
C ARG A 176 -20.73 -4.71 -18.29
N ARG A 177 -20.33 -4.72 -17.04
CA ARG A 177 -19.37 -3.80 -16.45
C ARG A 177 -18.05 -4.50 -16.30
N ALA A 178 -16.99 -3.72 -16.28
CA ALA A 178 -15.64 -4.24 -16.24
C ALA A 178 -14.73 -3.34 -15.42
N PHE A 179 -13.66 -3.92 -14.90
CA PHE A 179 -12.50 -3.17 -14.49
C PHE A 179 -11.29 -3.54 -15.36
N LYS A 180 -10.42 -2.59 -15.57
CA LYS A 180 -9.19 -2.76 -16.34
C LYS A 180 -8.11 -1.80 -15.86
N GLY A 181 -6.88 -2.24 -15.93
CA GLY A 181 -5.76 -1.41 -15.56
C GLY A 181 -4.43 -1.93 -16.05
N ILE A 182 -3.46 -1.05 -16.04
CA ILE A 182 -2.06 -1.36 -16.29
C ILE A 182 -1.22 -0.64 -15.24
N GLU A 183 -0.23 -1.34 -14.72
CA GLU A 183 0.76 -0.82 -13.81
C GLU A 183 2.15 -1.09 -14.36
N PHE A 184 3.04 -0.15 -14.19
CA PHE A 184 4.45 -0.35 -14.52
C PHE A 184 5.34 0.16 -13.39
N LEU A 185 6.48 -0.46 -13.24
CA LEU A 185 7.56 -0.06 -12.36
C LEU A 185 8.88 -0.27 -13.09
N GLN A 186 9.69 0.77 -13.15
CA GLN A 186 11.08 0.71 -13.54
C GLN A 186 11.94 1.12 -12.36
N ALA A 187 12.70 0.19 -11.82
CA ALA A 187 13.63 0.45 -10.73
C ALA A 187 15.07 0.29 -11.23
N MET A 188 15.91 1.27 -10.94
CA MET A 188 17.30 1.37 -11.44
C MET A 188 18.24 1.78 -10.31
N LYS A 189 19.46 1.29 -10.37
CA LYS A 189 20.53 1.67 -9.46
C LYS A 189 21.75 2.11 -10.25
N PHE A 190 22.19 3.32 -10.01
CA PHE A 190 23.36 3.91 -10.63
C PHE A 190 24.37 4.28 -9.54
N ASP A 191 25.31 3.37 -9.25
CA ASP A 191 26.34 3.57 -8.21
C ASP A 191 25.71 4.06 -6.88
N ASN A 192 25.67 5.36 -6.67
CA ASN A 192 25.13 5.99 -5.45
C ASN A 192 23.70 6.49 -5.56
N LEU A 193 23.08 6.37 -6.74
CA LEU A 193 21.72 6.82 -6.99
C LEU A 193 20.78 5.62 -7.19
N ASP A 194 19.84 5.48 -6.29
CA ASP A 194 18.70 4.57 -6.44
C ASP A 194 17.53 5.38 -7.04
N LEU A 195 16.93 4.88 -8.12
CA LEU A 195 15.80 5.53 -8.81
C LEU A 195 14.69 4.51 -9.07
N SER A 196 13.47 4.90 -8.77
CA SER A 196 12.26 4.14 -9.07
C SER A 196 11.23 5.04 -9.73
N LEU A 197 10.72 4.61 -10.88
CA LEU A 197 9.66 5.26 -11.63
C LEU A 197 8.50 4.29 -11.74
N GLY A 198 7.31 4.69 -11.31
CA GLY A 198 6.12 3.86 -11.37
C GLY A 198 4.92 4.61 -11.93
N GLY A 199 3.93 3.84 -12.36
CA GLY A 199 2.67 4.41 -12.78
C GLY A 199 1.56 3.38 -12.86
N ASN A 200 0.33 3.87 -12.73
CA ASN A 200 -0.89 3.08 -12.77
C ASN A 200 -1.96 3.84 -13.53
N ILE A 201 -2.59 3.16 -14.48
CA ILE A 201 -3.82 3.62 -15.12
C ILE A 201 -4.87 2.54 -14.84
N PHE A 202 -5.93 2.91 -14.17
CA PHE A 202 -6.97 1.98 -13.73
C PHE A 202 -8.36 2.58 -13.93
N LYS A 203 -9.25 1.80 -14.48
CA LYS A 203 -10.65 2.16 -14.64
C LYS A 203 -11.52 1.03 -14.15
N ASP A 204 -12.50 1.34 -13.32
CA ASP A 204 -13.48 0.43 -12.77
C ASP A 204 -14.87 1.04 -12.94
N ASP A 205 -15.76 0.30 -13.59
CA ASP A 205 -17.16 0.69 -13.72
C ASP A 205 -17.95 0.44 -12.42
N GLY A 206 -17.31 -0.17 -11.38
CA GLY A 206 -17.87 -0.50 -10.06
C GLY A 206 -19.01 -1.53 -10.14
N TYR A 207 -19.43 -2.14 -9.06
CA TYR A 207 -20.56 -3.09 -9.04
C TYR A 207 -21.87 -2.46 -8.53
N ARG A 208 -21.80 -1.33 -7.83
CA ARG A 208 -22.97 -0.55 -7.39
C ARG A 208 -23.21 0.63 -8.31
N MET A 209 -24.46 1.12 -8.31
CA MET A 209 -24.83 2.35 -9.01
C MET A 209 -24.05 3.53 -8.44
N GLY A 210 -23.48 4.35 -9.33
CA GLY A 210 -22.66 5.50 -8.92
C GLY A 210 -21.24 5.20 -8.48
N GLU A 211 -20.90 3.94 -8.24
CA GLU A 211 -19.56 3.53 -7.84
C GLU A 211 -18.69 3.33 -9.09
N VAL A 212 -17.84 4.28 -9.36
CA VAL A 212 -16.90 4.25 -10.50
C VAL A 212 -15.54 4.76 -10.05
N THR A 213 -14.49 4.30 -10.70
CA THR A 213 -13.13 4.81 -10.48
C THR A 213 -12.41 4.98 -11.81
N ASP A 214 -11.88 6.17 -12.05
CA ASP A 214 -10.90 6.43 -13.12
C ASP A 214 -9.68 7.05 -12.44
N ARG A 215 -8.56 6.31 -12.42
CA ARG A 215 -7.35 6.68 -11.71
C ARG A 215 -6.15 6.64 -12.64
N LYS A 216 -5.36 7.71 -12.58
CA LYS A 216 -4.04 7.79 -13.22
C LYS A 216 -3.07 8.26 -12.16
N ARG A 217 -2.07 7.46 -11.87
CA ARG A 217 -1.02 7.76 -10.90
C ARG A 217 0.33 7.63 -11.55
N PHE A 218 1.22 8.54 -11.18
CA PHE A 218 2.63 8.47 -11.53
C PHE A 218 3.45 8.77 -10.29
N ASN A 219 4.50 7.99 -10.05
CA ASN A 219 5.38 8.17 -8.91
C ASN A 219 6.85 8.15 -9.31
N ILE A 220 7.65 8.95 -8.60
CA ILE A 220 9.09 9.01 -8.73
C ILE A 220 9.67 8.95 -7.33
N ASN A 221 10.57 7.99 -7.10
CA ASN A 221 11.35 7.90 -5.88
C ASN A 221 12.82 7.86 -6.24
N SER A 222 13.61 8.69 -5.59
CA SER A 222 15.07 8.68 -5.77
C SER A 222 15.77 8.88 -4.45
N THR A 223 16.88 8.18 -4.27
CA THR A 223 17.76 8.33 -3.11
C THR A 223 19.20 8.34 -3.57
N TYR A 224 19.90 9.41 -3.26
CA TYR A 224 21.33 9.54 -3.49
C TYR A 224 22.10 9.40 -2.17
N LYS A 225 23.09 8.52 -2.14
CA LYS A 225 24.00 8.31 -0.99
C LYS A 225 25.30 9.05 -1.25
N SER A 226 25.69 9.92 -0.33
CA SER A 226 26.90 10.72 -0.49
C SER A 226 28.15 9.85 -0.48
N LYS A 227 29.05 10.08 -1.45
CA LYS A 227 30.40 9.46 -1.45
C LYS A 227 31.37 10.16 -0.52
N LYS A 228 31.10 11.43 -0.17
CA LYS A 228 32.03 12.27 0.59
C LYS A 228 31.76 12.24 2.08
N ILE A 229 30.51 12.07 2.47
CA ILE A 229 30.07 12.10 3.87
C ILE A 229 29.37 10.79 4.16
N GLU A 230 29.98 9.98 5.02
CA GLU A 230 29.40 8.71 5.44
C GLU A 230 28.08 8.93 6.17
N GLY A 231 27.08 8.11 5.87
CA GLY A 231 25.73 8.19 6.46
C GLY A 231 24.83 9.29 5.88
N LEU A 232 25.34 10.20 5.05
CA LEU A 232 24.50 11.22 4.41
C LEU A 232 23.80 10.67 3.17
N SER A 233 22.47 10.73 3.19
CA SER A 233 21.64 10.48 2.01
C SER A 233 20.58 11.56 1.86
N TYR A 234 20.19 11.82 0.63
CA TYR A 234 19.07 12.71 0.30
C TYR A 234 18.35 12.19 -0.95
N GLY A 235 17.07 12.51 -1.03
CA GLY A 235 16.26 12.02 -2.12
C GLY A 235 15.00 12.83 -2.34
N VAL A 236 14.25 12.43 -3.35
CA VAL A 236 12.96 13.02 -3.70
C VAL A 236 11.95 11.88 -3.84
N ASN A 237 10.82 12.05 -3.20
CA ASN A 237 9.64 11.23 -3.39
C ASN A 237 8.51 12.13 -3.88
N ALA A 238 7.97 11.84 -5.06
CA ALA A 238 6.86 12.58 -5.64
C ALA A 238 5.80 11.64 -6.20
N ASN A 239 4.54 11.91 -5.84
CA ASN A 239 3.37 11.18 -6.32
C ASN A 239 2.39 12.16 -6.95
N PHE A 240 1.97 11.85 -8.17
CA PHE A 240 0.96 12.58 -8.92
C PHE A 240 -0.25 11.67 -9.09
N LEU A 241 -1.40 12.12 -8.61
CA LEU A 241 -2.66 11.39 -8.68
C LEU A 241 -3.73 12.25 -9.35
N PHE A 242 -4.30 11.70 -10.42
CA PHE A 242 -5.49 12.23 -11.08
C PHE A 242 -6.55 11.15 -10.94
N GLN A 243 -7.58 11.41 -10.14
CA GLN A 243 -8.63 10.45 -9.86
C GLN A 243 -9.99 11.12 -9.90
N SER A 244 -10.91 10.46 -10.62
CA SER A 244 -12.34 10.69 -10.52
C SER A 244 -12.96 9.44 -9.95
N SER A 245 -13.70 9.56 -8.87
CA SER A 245 -14.38 8.43 -8.24
C SER A 245 -15.78 8.83 -7.80
N GLY A 246 -16.72 7.90 -7.96
CA GLY A 246 -18.03 7.96 -7.38
C GLY A 246 -18.16 6.92 -6.26
N SER A 247 -19.05 7.17 -5.33
CA SER A 247 -19.42 6.19 -4.30
C SER A 247 -20.92 6.13 -4.15
N ALA A 248 -21.43 4.94 -3.90
CA ALA A 248 -22.84 4.76 -3.53
C ALA A 248 -22.98 5.14 -2.05
N ILE A 249 -23.63 6.28 -1.77
CA ILE A 249 -23.68 6.83 -0.40
C ILE A 249 -24.93 6.36 0.36
N ILE A 250 -26.03 6.04 -0.34
CA ILE A 250 -27.31 5.74 0.31
C ILE A 250 -27.84 4.40 -0.17
N TRP A 251 -28.08 3.53 0.80
CA TRP A 251 -28.75 2.27 0.62
C TRP A 251 -29.91 2.18 1.62
N GLN A 252 -31.12 2.23 1.15
CA GLN A 252 -32.31 2.19 2.01
C GLN A 252 -32.62 0.79 2.55
N GLY A 253 -32.22 -0.26 1.84
CA GLY A 253 -32.43 -1.65 2.24
C GLY A 253 -32.05 -2.63 1.14
N LEU A 254 -32.08 -3.94 1.47
CA LEU A 254 -31.78 -5.01 0.52
C LEU A 254 -32.69 -5.01 -0.73
N ASP A 255 -33.92 -4.55 -0.58
CA ASP A 255 -34.93 -4.50 -1.64
C ASP A 255 -34.98 -3.14 -2.35
N GLN A 256 -34.26 -2.13 -1.82
CA GLN A 256 -34.19 -0.77 -2.35
C GLN A 256 -32.72 -0.31 -2.35
N ALA A 257 -31.91 -0.98 -3.15
CA ALA A 257 -30.49 -0.71 -3.24
C ALA A 257 -30.14 0.58 -4.01
N TYR A 258 -31.12 1.17 -4.68
CA TYR A 258 -30.93 2.34 -5.55
C TYR A 258 -32.00 3.38 -5.28
N ILE A 259 -31.58 4.61 -5.13
CA ILE A 259 -32.44 5.79 -5.08
C ILE A 259 -31.89 6.79 -6.07
#